data_a6ce983965c56991e788f362263e3129
#
_entry.id   a6ce983965c56991e788f362263e3129
#
_cell.length_a   1.000
_cell.length_b   1.000
_cell.length_c   1.000
_cell.angle_alpha   90.00
_cell.angle_beta   90.00
_cell.angle_gamma   90.00
#
_symmetry.space_group_name_H-M   'P 1'
#
loop_
_entity.id
_entity.type
_entity.pdbx_description
1 polymer ?
#
loop_
_entity_poly.entity_id
_entity_poly.type
_entity_poly.pdbx_seq_one_letter_code
_entity_poly.pdbx_strand_id
1 'polypeptide(L)'
;MAAVSGKKIIGGSMMKTETIGIFPMGEKNETYAKYFVGQSYLNMLSTEQVVIGNVTFEPGCRNNWHIHHKGGQILLCTAGRGYYQEWGREARELHPGDVVNIPPEVKHWHGAAKDSWFAHLAVEVPAEGASNEWLEAVNEGDYEKLK
;
A
#
# COMPACT_ATOMS: atom_id res chain seq x y z
N MET A 1 6.18 13.65 -7.48
CA MET A 1 6.80 13.31 -8.30
C MET A 1 6.46 12.14 -8.87
N ALA A 2 6.03 11.78 -9.41
CA ALA A 2 5.70 10.90 -9.80
C ALA A 2 5.97 10.26 -10.78
N ALA A 3 6.38 10.22 -11.29
CA ALA A 3 6.75 9.83 -12.22
C ALA A 3 6.96 8.58 -12.53
N VAL A 4 6.62 8.07 -13.37
CA VAL A 4 6.82 6.93 -13.73
C VAL A 4 8.01 6.86 -14.44
N SER A 5 8.67 5.92 -14.38
CA SER A 5 9.85 5.88 -14.91
C SER A 5 9.68 5.76 -16.31
N GLY A 6 10.13 6.19 -16.89
CA GLY A 6 9.99 6.28 -18.09
C GLY A 6 9.91 5.33 -19.05
N LYS A 7 10.09 4.41 -18.90
CA LYS A 7 10.13 3.55 -19.76
C LYS A 7 8.87 3.25 -20.15
N LYS A 8 8.32 3.40 -20.73
CA LYS A 8 7.20 3.32 -21.03
C LYS A 8 6.88 2.13 -21.66
N ILE A 9 5.98 1.69 -21.68
CA ILE A 9 5.48 0.74 -22.11
C ILE A 9 5.32 0.86 -23.46
N ILE A 10 5.70 0.19 -24.19
CA ILE A 10 5.57 0.36 -25.41
C ILE A 10 4.76 -0.66 -25.92
N GLY A 11 3.90 -0.38 -26.66
CA GLY A 11 3.16 -1.37 -27.24
C GLY A 11 2.51 -2.28 -26.31
N GLY A 12 2.15 -1.92 -25.37
CA GLY A 12 1.47 -2.75 -24.49
C GLY A 12 2.32 -3.69 -23.78
N SER A 13 3.44 -3.76 -24.12
CA SER A 13 4.25 -4.64 -23.49
C SER A 13 4.70 -4.04 -22.29
N MET A 14 4.33 -4.45 -21.20
CA MET A 14 4.67 -3.86 -20.08
C MET A 14 5.93 -4.12 -19.66
N MET A 15 6.57 -3.28 -19.23
CA MET A 15 7.82 -3.44 -18.78
C MET A 15 7.80 -3.87 -17.43
N LYS A 16 8.33 -4.93 -17.09
CA LYS A 16 8.40 -5.32 -15.76
C LYS A 16 9.17 -4.44 -14.92
N THR A 17 10.01 -3.63 -15.47
CA THR A 17 10.80 -2.74 -14.63
C THR A 17 10.10 -1.44 -14.43
N GLU A 18 8.89 -1.31 -14.93
CA GLU A 18 8.24 -0.05 -14.74
C GLU A 18 7.99 0.24 -13.29
N THR A 19 8.01 1.47 -12.90
CA THR A 19 7.89 1.87 -11.52
C THR A 19 7.31 3.26 -11.45
N ILE A 20 6.69 3.62 -10.35
CA ILE A 20 6.24 4.98 -10.14
C ILE A 20 7.08 5.66 -9.07
N GLY A 21 8.19 5.13 -8.74
CA GLY A 21 9.11 5.71 -7.76
C GLY A 21 10.47 5.15 -8.04
N ILE A 22 11.27 4.97 -7.02
CA ILE A 22 12.61 4.46 -7.24
C ILE A 22 12.70 2.96 -7.11
N PHE A 23 11.66 2.30 -6.63
CA PHE A 23 11.70 0.85 -6.49
C PHE A 23 10.83 0.20 -7.54
N PRO A 24 11.24 -0.94 -8.08
CA PRO A 24 10.44 -1.63 -9.08
C PRO A 24 9.10 -2.05 -8.54
N MET A 25 8.08 -1.98 -9.40
CA MET A 25 6.72 -2.28 -8.98
C MET A 25 6.51 -3.76 -8.71
N GLY A 26 7.14 -4.61 -9.45
CA GLY A 26 6.98 -6.05 -9.26
C GLY A 26 5.75 -6.57 -9.95
N GLU A 27 5.28 -7.71 -9.50
CA GLU A 27 4.18 -8.40 -10.14
C GLU A 27 2.85 -8.03 -9.53
N LYS A 28 1.77 -8.34 -10.22
CA LYS A 28 0.45 -8.13 -9.67
C LYS A 28 0.35 -8.88 -8.35
N ASN A 29 -0.27 -8.22 -7.37
CA ASN A 29 -0.39 -8.78 -6.06
C ASN A 29 -1.55 -9.74 -6.04
N GLU A 30 -1.32 -10.98 -6.47
CA GLU A 30 -2.39 -11.96 -6.52
C GLU A 30 -2.56 -12.68 -5.21
N THR A 31 -1.53 -12.79 -4.45
CA THR A 31 -1.59 -13.50 -3.17
C THR A 31 -2.61 -12.90 -2.23
N TYR A 32 -2.66 -11.58 -2.16
CA TYR A 32 -3.57 -10.91 -1.26
C TYR A 32 -4.72 -10.21 -1.98
N ALA A 33 -4.94 -10.53 -3.26
CA ALA A 33 -5.92 -9.80 -4.07
C ALA A 33 -7.31 -9.79 -3.45
N LYS A 34 -7.71 -10.85 -2.77
CA LYS A 34 -9.05 -10.89 -2.20
C LYS A 34 -9.23 -9.91 -1.06
N TYR A 35 -8.16 -9.34 -0.56
CA TYR A 35 -8.25 -8.37 0.53
C TYR A 35 -8.09 -6.94 0.02
N PHE A 36 -8.14 -6.74 -1.29
CA PHE A 36 -8.00 -5.42 -1.90
C PHE A 36 -9.15 -5.14 -2.83
N VAL A 37 -9.52 -3.87 -2.95
CA VAL A 37 -10.42 -3.43 -3.99
C VAL A 37 -9.52 -2.76 -5.01
N GLY A 38 -9.56 -3.19 -6.27
CA GLY A 38 -8.69 -2.65 -7.30
C GLY A 38 -7.40 -3.44 -7.42
N GLN A 39 -6.53 -2.98 -8.30
CA GLN A 39 -5.31 -3.71 -8.61
C GLN A 39 -4.12 -3.12 -7.86
N SER A 40 -3.36 -3.97 -7.22
CA SER A 40 -2.12 -3.56 -6.58
C SER A 40 -0.98 -4.45 -7.07
N TYR A 41 0.24 -4.05 -6.75
CA TYR A 41 1.45 -4.77 -7.13
C TYR A 41 2.33 -4.90 -5.91
N LEU A 42 3.05 -5.99 -5.81
CA LEU A 42 3.88 -6.25 -4.64
C LEU A 42 5.25 -6.72 -5.07
N ASN A 43 6.27 -6.08 -4.55
CA ASN A 43 7.64 -6.46 -4.81
C ASN A 43 8.35 -6.57 -3.47
N MET A 44 8.78 -7.77 -3.11
CA MET A 44 9.46 -7.97 -1.84
C MET A 44 10.90 -7.51 -1.96
N LEU A 45 11.24 -6.46 -1.25
CA LEU A 45 12.58 -5.89 -1.31
C LEU A 45 13.51 -6.56 -0.31
N SER A 46 12.98 -7.03 0.80
CA SER A 46 13.80 -7.71 1.80
C SER A 46 12.96 -8.80 2.44
N THR A 47 13.53 -9.98 2.56
CA THR A 47 12.85 -11.08 3.23
C THR A 47 13.72 -11.65 4.35
N GLU A 48 14.87 -11.01 4.62
CA GLU A 48 15.75 -11.47 5.68
C GLU A 48 15.84 -10.39 6.73
N GLN A 49 15.89 -10.80 7.96
CA GLN A 49 15.94 -9.90 9.11
C GLN A 49 14.65 -9.09 9.19
N VAL A 50 14.52 -8.02 8.44
CA VAL A 50 13.30 -7.23 8.43
C VAL A 50 12.65 -7.38 7.07
N VAL A 51 11.37 -7.73 7.06
CA VAL A 51 10.64 -7.92 5.83
C VAL A 51 10.14 -6.58 5.34
N ILE A 52 10.45 -6.25 4.09
CA ILE A 52 10.06 -4.98 3.49
C ILE A 52 9.47 -5.25 2.12
N GLY A 53 8.25 -4.80 1.90
CA GLY A 53 7.60 -4.93 0.59
C GLY A 53 7.36 -3.57 0.00
N ASN A 54 7.48 -3.46 -1.31
CA ASN A 54 7.08 -2.27 -2.04
C ASN A 54 5.68 -2.55 -2.56
N VAL A 55 4.70 -1.80 -2.09
CA VAL A 55 3.31 -2.00 -2.48
C VAL A 55 2.88 -0.83 -3.33
N THR A 56 2.41 -1.09 -4.53
CA THR A 56 1.97 -0.06 -5.45
C THR A 56 0.49 -0.25 -5.73
N PHE A 57 -0.27 0.82 -5.64
CA PHE A 57 -1.71 0.80 -5.79
C PHE A 57 -2.09 1.60 -7.03
N GLU A 58 -2.91 1.03 -7.91
CA GLU A 58 -3.49 1.80 -9.01
C GLU A 58 -4.51 2.78 -8.44
N PRO A 59 -4.85 3.82 -9.18
CA PRO A 59 -5.84 4.78 -8.69
C PRO A 59 -7.11 4.07 -8.23
N GLY A 60 -7.58 4.42 -7.07
CA GLY A 60 -8.78 3.80 -6.50
C GLY A 60 -8.55 2.53 -5.74
N CYS A 61 -7.36 1.98 -5.78
CA CYS A 61 -7.10 0.70 -5.11
C CYS A 61 -6.82 0.91 -3.62
N ARG A 62 -7.41 0.10 -2.78
CA ARG A 62 -7.16 0.16 -1.34
C ARG A 62 -7.34 -1.22 -0.75
N ASN A 63 -6.69 -1.45 0.39
CA ASN A 63 -6.85 -2.74 1.05
C ASN A 63 -8.03 -2.67 2.02
N ASN A 64 -8.43 -3.84 2.50
CA ASN A 64 -9.50 -3.94 3.48
C ASN A 64 -8.99 -3.46 4.83
N TRP A 65 -9.91 -3.19 5.74
CA TRP A 65 -9.55 -2.96 7.13
C TRP A 65 -8.80 -4.19 7.62
N HIS A 66 -7.76 -3.96 8.40
CA HIS A 66 -6.98 -5.08 8.93
C HIS A 66 -6.22 -4.67 10.18
N ILE A 67 -5.69 -5.67 10.88
CA ILE A 67 -4.98 -5.47 12.12
C ILE A 67 -3.68 -6.26 12.07
N HIS A 68 -2.61 -5.64 12.54
CA HIS A 68 -1.34 -6.36 12.73
C HIS A 68 -1.28 -6.72 14.21
N HIS A 69 -1.35 -8.02 14.51
CA HIS A 69 -1.28 -8.47 15.90
C HIS A 69 0.20 -8.60 16.30
N LYS A 70 0.59 -7.86 17.31
CA LYS A 70 1.97 -7.83 17.81
C LYS A 70 2.85 -7.19 16.75
N GLY A 71 3.82 -6.60 16.96
CA GLY A 71 4.73 -5.99 15.98
C GLY A 71 4.23 -4.67 15.39
N GLY A 72 3.34 -4.73 14.46
CA GLY A 72 2.89 -3.52 13.75
C GLY A 72 3.59 -3.38 12.41
N GLN A 73 3.43 -2.21 11.79
CA GLN A 73 3.98 -1.99 10.47
C GLN A 73 4.31 -0.52 10.29
N ILE A 74 5.33 -0.21 9.54
CA ILE A 74 5.69 1.18 9.25
C ILE A 74 5.60 1.36 7.76
N LEU A 75 4.91 2.42 7.33
CA LEU A 75 4.80 2.74 5.91
C LEU A 75 5.70 3.91 5.58
N LEU A 76 6.48 3.78 4.52
CA LEU A 76 7.31 4.86 4.04
C LEU A 76 6.78 5.19 2.65
N CYS A 77 6.13 6.36 2.51
CA CYS A 77 5.46 6.70 1.26
C CYS A 77 6.48 7.18 0.25
N THR A 78 6.47 6.62 -0.93
CA THR A 78 7.49 6.87 -1.93
C THR A 78 6.98 7.54 -3.19
N ALA A 79 5.72 7.42 -3.53
CA ALA A 79 5.22 8.00 -4.78
C ALA A 79 3.72 8.17 -4.74
N GLY A 80 3.23 9.15 -5.46
CA GLY A 80 1.80 9.34 -5.64
C GLY A 80 1.10 9.91 -4.43
N ARG A 81 -0.21 9.72 -4.37
CA ARG A 81 -1.03 10.25 -3.28
C ARG A 81 -1.98 9.17 -2.80
N GLY A 82 -2.10 9.01 -1.52
CA GLY A 82 -2.96 7.99 -0.96
C GLY A 82 -3.51 8.39 0.39
N TYR A 83 -4.05 7.41 1.10
CA TYR A 83 -4.69 7.63 2.38
C TYR A 83 -4.37 6.51 3.38
N TYR A 84 -4.41 6.87 4.65
CA TYR A 84 -4.32 5.95 5.77
C TYR A 84 -5.41 6.33 6.75
N GLN A 85 -6.14 5.36 7.26
CA GLN A 85 -7.19 5.66 8.24
C GLN A 85 -7.23 4.61 9.33
N GLU A 86 -7.31 5.05 10.59
CA GLU A 86 -7.54 4.17 11.71
C GLU A 86 -9.02 4.18 12.01
N TRP A 87 -9.53 3.05 12.46
CA TRP A 87 -10.95 2.91 12.73
C TRP A 87 -11.39 3.97 13.73
N GLY A 88 -12.45 4.67 13.40
CA GLY A 88 -12.97 5.70 14.28
C GLY A 88 -12.33 7.06 14.14
N ARG A 89 -11.40 7.21 13.20
CA ARG A 89 -10.74 8.49 12.99
C ARG A 89 -10.87 8.89 11.53
N GLU A 90 -10.48 10.12 11.24
CA GLU A 90 -10.56 10.60 9.87
C GLU A 90 -9.38 10.06 9.06
N ALA A 91 -9.58 9.92 7.77
CA ALA A 91 -8.51 9.46 6.89
C ALA A 91 -7.45 10.56 6.75
N ARG A 92 -6.19 10.15 6.76
CA ARG A 92 -5.08 11.07 6.61
C ARG A 92 -4.52 10.93 5.22
N GLU A 93 -4.36 12.04 4.52
CA GLU A 93 -3.81 12.03 3.19
C GLU A 93 -2.30 11.82 3.26
N LEU A 94 -1.75 10.98 2.36
CA LEU A 94 -0.35 10.63 2.37
C LEU A 94 0.33 11.07 1.08
N HIS A 95 1.56 11.54 1.22
CA HIS A 95 2.37 12.02 0.09
C HIS A 95 3.78 11.43 0.21
N PRO A 96 4.56 11.49 -0.86
CA PRO A 96 5.93 10.96 -0.80
C PRO A 96 6.71 11.64 0.33
N GLY A 97 7.41 10.84 1.08
CA GLY A 97 8.15 11.32 2.24
C GLY A 97 7.42 11.17 3.55
N ASP A 98 6.11 10.87 3.51
CA ASP A 98 5.38 10.67 4.75
C ASP A 98 5.72 9.30 5.33
N VAL A 99 5.74 9.23 6.65
CA VAL A 99 5.99 7.99 7.38
C VAL A 99 4.81 7.75 8.31
N VAL A 100 4.26 6.54 8.25
CA VAL A 100 3.16 6.19 9.11
C VAL A 100 3.60 5.05 10.01
N ASN A 101 3.52 5.25 11.31
CA ASN A 101 3.79 4.18 12.25
C ASN A 101 2.44 3.59 12.62
N ILE A 102 2.21 2.35 12.21
CA ILE A 102 0.96 1.67 12.49
C ILE A 102 1.19 0.78 13.69
N PRO A 103 0.63 1.11 14.85
CA PRO A 103 0.88 0.30 16.04
C PRO A 103 0.22 -1.06 15.93
N PRO A 104 0.68 -2.02 16.71
CA PRO A 104 -0.01 -3.30 16.73
C PRO A 104 -1.41 -3.14 17.28
N GLU A 105 -2.29 -4.02 16.88
CA GLU A 105 -3.66 -4.09 17.37
C GLU A 105 -4.57 -2.93 16.92
N VAL A 106 -4.14 -2.14 15.94
CA VAL A 106 -4.95 -1.03 15.46
C VAL A 106 -5.61 -1.42 14.15
N LYS A 107 -6.93 -1.29 14.09
CA LYS A 107 -7.69 -1.58 12.88
C LYS A 107 -7.54 -0.40 11.93
N HIS A 108 -7.06 -0.66 10.72
CA HIS A 108 -6.73 0.41 9.78
C HIS A 108 -6.80 -0.07 8.34
N TRP A 109 -6.72 0.86 7.41
CA TRP A 109 -6.54 0.54 5.99
C TRP A 109 -5.67 1.63 5.37
N HIS A 110 -5.12 1.33 4.20
CA HIS A 110 -4.42 2.33 3.40
C HIS A 110 -4.59 1.99 1.92
N GLY A 111 -4.32 2.98 1.07
CA GLY A 111 -4.49 2.78 -0.35
C GLY A 111 -4.35 4.07 -1.12
N ALA A 112 -4.61 4.01 -2.41
CA ALA A 112 -4.46 5.14 -3.31
C ALA A 112 -5.66 6.06 -3.25
N ALA A 113 -5.45 7.31 -3.63
CA ALA A 113 -6.57 8.22 -3.87
C ALA A 113 -7.27 7.78 -5.15
N LYS A 114 -8.47 8.29 -5.39
CA LYS A 114 -9.25 7.87 -6.53
C LYS A 114 -8.57 8.20 -7.85
N ASP A 115 -7.84 9.26 -7.88
CA ASP A 115 -7.26 9.76 -9.11
C ASP A 115 -5.74 9.73 -9.13
N SER A 116 -5.12 8.93 -8.30
CA SER A 116 -3.66 8.91 -8.26
C SER A 116 -3.14 7.52 -7.96
N TRP A 117 -2.06 7.16 -8.58
CA TRP A 117 -1.29 6.00 -8.15
C TRP A 117 -0.70 6.31 -6.77
N PHE A 118 -0.34 5.30 -6.04
CA PHE A 118 0.25 5.47 -4.73
C PHE A 118 1.18 4.29 -4.46
N ALA A 119 2.34 4.56 -3.89
CA ALA A 119 3.26 3.49 -3.53
C ALA A 119 3.88 3.78 -2.19
N HIS A 120 4.08 2.73 -1.42
CA HIS A 120 4.79 2.86 -0.16
C HIS A 120 5.59 1.60 0.10
N LEU A 121 6.61 1.72 0.92
CA LEU A 121 7.28 0.56 1.46
C LEU A 121 6.54 0.17 2.72
N ALA A 122 6.31 -1.12 2.88
CA ALA A 122 5.69 -1.66 4.10
C ALA A 122 6.78 -2.39 4.84
N VAL A 123 7.16 -1.87 6.01
CA VAL A 123 8.21 -2.44 6.83
C VAL A 123 7.54 -3.17 7.99
N GLU A 124 7.72 -4.49 8.06
CA GLU A 124 7.10 -5.26 9.12
C GLU A 124 7.95 -5.14 10.38
N VAL A 125 7.33 -4.79 11.47
CA VAL A 125 8.05 -4.70 12.73
C VAL A 125 8.13 -6.11 13.31
N PRO A 126 9.31 -6.66 13.48
CA PRO A 126 9.42 -8.06 13.93
C PRO A 126 8.89 -8.23 15.34
N ALA A 127 8.15 -9.28 15.55
CA ALA A 127 7.66 -9.62 16.89
C ALA A 127 7.29 -11.09 16.91
N GLU A 128 7.54 -11.72 18.05
CA GLU A 128 7.25 -13.12 18.17
C GLU A 128 5.75 -13.31 18.15
N GLY A 129 5.25 -14.24 17.34
CA GLY A 129 3.81 -14.50 17.27
C GLY A 129 3.05 -13.47 16.46
N ALA A 130 3.72 -12.64 15.68
CA ALA A 130 3.02 -11.63 14.90
C ALA A 130 2.16 -12.28 13.83
N SER A 131 1.00 -11.68 13.56
CA SER A 131 0.11 -12.17 12.52
C SER A 131 -0.74 -11.02 12.03
N ASN A 132 -1.38 -11.21 10.89
CA ASN A 132 -2.27 -10.20 10.31
C ASN A 132 -3.68 -10.75 10.28
N GLU A 133 -4.63 -9.89 10.56
CA GLU A 133 -6.03 -10.27 10.53
C GLU A 133 -6.74 -9.38 9.52
N TRP A 134 -7.33 -9.97 8.48
CA TRP A 134 -8.03 -9.22 7.44
C TRP A 134 -9.52 -9.15 7.77
N LEU A 135 -10.08 -7.97 7.61
CA LEU A 135 -11.45 -7.70 8.00
C LEU A 135 -12.24 -7.19 6.78
N GLU A 136 -13.25 -6.39 6.99
CA GLU A 136 -14.15 -6.00 5.91
C GLU A 136 -13.55 -4.95 4.98
N ALA A 137 -14.13 -4.81 3.82
CA ALA A 137 -13.69 -3.79 2.88
C ALA A 137 -14.09 -2.41 3.40
N VAL A 138 -13.37 -1.39 2.95
CA VAL A 138 -13.69 -0.01 3.30
C VAL A 138 -15.03 0.32 2.65
N ASN A 139 -15.90 0.99 3.38
CA ASN A 139 -17.21 1.35 2.87
C ASN A 139 -17.05 2.21 1.62
N GLU A 140 -17.71 1.81 0.55
CA GLU A 140 -17.54 2.50 -0.73
C GLU A 140 -17.94 3.95 -0.66
N GLY A 141 -19.05 4.26 0.02
CA GLY A 141 -19.49 5.64 0.12
C GLY A 141 -18.51 6.52 0.90
N ASP A 142 -17.93 5.94 1.94
CA ASP A 142 -16.96 6.69 2.71
C ASP A 142 -15.69 6.95 1.89
N TYR A 143 -15.24 5.95 1.15
CA TYR A 143 -14.05 6.12 0.33
C TYR A 143 -14.29 7.16 -0.76
N GLU A 144 -15.48 7.15 -1.37
CA GLU A 144 -15.75 8.09 -2.44
C GLU A 144 -15.76 9.54 -1.97
N LYS A 145 -15.95 9.78 -0.70
CA LYS A 145 -15.93 11.15 -0.20
C LYS A 145 -14.51 11.68 -0.05
N LEU A 146 -13.50 10.85 -0.11
CA LEU A 146 -12.13 11.30 0.01
C LEU A 146 -11.68 11.91 -1.30
N LYS A 147 -10.78 12.88 -1.23
CA LYS A 147 -10.29 13.50 -2.43
C LYS A 147 -9.12 12.76 -3.00
#